data_fea25d16f78d8a93195d15da0a6539e2
#
_entry.id   fea25d16f78d8a93195d15da0a6539e2
#
_cell.length_a   1.000
_cell.length_b   1.000
_cell.length_c   1.000
_cell.angle_alpha   90.00
_cell.angle_beta   90.00
_cell.angle_gamma   90.00
#
_symmetry.space_group_name_H-M   'P 1'
#
loop_
_entity.id
_entity.type
_entity.pdbx_description
1 polymer ?
#
loop_
_entity_poly.entity_id
_entity_poly.type
_entity_poly.pdbx_seq_one_letter_code
_entity_poly.pdbx_strand_id
1 'polypeptide(L)'
;FMSEWLIFQSILNGFSLPLALVKITTVICGAILALAGALAATCFIKAFGISFLALPRSDHARKAKEVPLIMLVSMGLLASMCVFMGLFPARIMTVINQVNTHLLGTSIMQNITSYDWLQTKSIHTNFTELSPKSASVFGLILLAITFGVLTILRPGFTKKIYETWTCGISPEPRFGYTATAFTKPFKVIFSNLYRPRREISTTYAVPKYFVKSITYIGEITPIFEKYFYNPISSYVLNISNKVRWVHTGSIHVYLAYIFITLIFLIIFIK
;
A
#
# COMPACT_ATOMS: atom_id res chain seq x y z
N PHE A 1 1.16 0.93 10.82
CA PHE A 1 2.41 1.09 11.59
C PHE A 1 2.59 0.01 12.66
N MET A 2 1.62 -0.18 13.59
CA MET A 2 1.77 -1.17 14.68
C MET A 2 1.87 -2.62 14.17
N SER A 3 1.08 -3.00 13.18
CA SER A 3 1.15 -4.33 12.56
C SER A 3 2.50 -4.57 11.87
N GLU A 4 3.01 -3.59 11.16
CA GLU A 4 4.34 -3.67 10.54
C GLU A 4 5.44 -3.81 11.59
N TRP A 5 5.34 -3.05 12.68
CA TRP A 5 6.27 -3.17 13.80
C TRP A 5 6.28 -4.57 14.42
N LEU A 6 5.09 -5.16 14.61
CA LEU A 6 4.99 -6.55 15.12
C LEU A 6 5.58 -7.57 14.13
N ILE A 7 5.41 -7.34 12.83
CA ILE A 7 6.03 -8.18 11.79
C ILE A 7 7.55 -8.05 11.86
N PHE A 8 8.10 -6.83 11.98
CA PHE A 8 9.55 -6.64 12.14
C PHE A 8 10.08 -7.31 13.40
N GLN A 9 9.39 -7.21 14.53
CA GLN A 9 9.77 -7.93 15.75
C GLN A 9 9.75 -9.44 15.55
N SER A 10 8.75 -9.97 14.87
CA SER A 10 8.65 -11.40 14.53
C SER A 10 9.84 -11.85 13.66
N ILE A 11 10.20 -11.06 12.66
CA ILE A 11 11.36 -11.32 11.78
C ILE A 11 12.66 -11.30 12.61
N LEU A 12 12.84 -10.29 13.45
CA LEU A 12 14.03 -10.19 14.30
C LEU A 12 14.14 -11.38 15.29
N ASN A 13 13.01 -11.84 15.80
CA ASN A 13 12.96 -13.03 16.66
C ASN A 13 13.38 -14.31 15.94
N GLY A 14 13.22 -14.38 14.63
CA GLY A 14 13.68 -15.50 13.83
C GLY A 14 15.20 -15.74 13.91
N PHE A 15 15.99 -14.72 14.28
CA PHE A 15 17.45 -14.89 14.51
C PHE A 15 17.79 -15.73 15.74
N SER A 16 16.90 -15.83 16.72
CA SER A 16 17.11 -16.63 17.92
C SER A 16 16.92 -18.13 17.69
N LEU A 17 16.29 -18.51 16.57
CA LEU A 17 16.03 -19.90 16.22
C LEU A 17 17.32 -20.60 15.74
N PRO A 18 17.53 -21.89 16.08
CA PRO A 18 18.78 -22.59 15.77
C PRO A 18 18.99 -22.91 14.29
N LEU A 19 17.94 -22.93 13.47
CA LEU A 19 17.97 -23.29 12.06
C LEU A 19 18.59 -22.18 11.20
N ALA A 20 19.71 -22.47 10.55
CA ALA A 20 20.41 -21.53 9.64
C ALA A 20 19.52 -21.04 8.50
N LEU A 21 18.68 -21.93 7.94
CA LEU A 21 17.74 -21.59 6.86
C LEU A 21 16.74 -20.51 7.31
N VAL A 22 16.23 -20.60 8.53
CA VAL A 22 15.30 -19.60 9.09
C VAL A 22 16.00 -18.25 9.24
N LYS A 23 17.24 -18.21 9.70
CA LYS A 23 18.01 -16.97 9.82
C LYS A 23 18.19 -16.26 8.47
N ILE A 24 18.50 -17.01 7.42
CA ILE A 24 18.65 -16.44 6.07
C ILE A 24 17.31 -15.94 5.54
N THR A 25 16.25 -16.72 5.68
CA THR A 25 14.91 -16.31 5.21
C THR A 25 14.40 -15.09 5.95
N THR A 26 14.63 -14.93 7.25
CA THR A 26 14.23 -13.75 8.01
C THR A 26 14.93 -12.47 7.54
N VAL A 27 16.24 -12.54 7.22
CA VAL A 27 16.96 -11.39 6.63
C VAL A 27 16.32 -10.97 5.31
N ILE A 28 16.08 -11.94 4.43
CA ILE A 28 15.48 -11.70 3.12
C ILE A 28 14.07 -11.11 3.27
N CYS A 29 13.24 -11.67 4.16
CA CYS A 29 11.89 -11.15 4.43
C CYS A 29 11.93 -9.72 4.97
N GLY A 30 12.86 -9.40 5.88
CA GLY A 30 13.03 -8.04 6.39
C GLY A 30 13.42 -7.05 5.31
N ALA A 31 14.35 -7.42 4.44
CA ALA A 31 14.76 -6.59 3.31
C ALA A 31 13.62 -6.36 2.30
N ILE A 32 12.85 -7.41 1.98
CA ILE A 32 11.69 -7.31 1.09
C ILE A 32 10.61 -6.41 1.71
N LEU A 33 10.34 -6.54 3.00
CA LEU A 33 9.35 -5.72 3.70
C LEU A 33 9.76 -4.23 3.70
N ALA A 34 11.02 -3.93 3.98
CA ALA A 34 11.55 -2.57 3.92
C ALA A 34 11.46 -1.98 2.50
N LEU A 35 11.81 -2.77 1.48
CA LEU A 35 11.69 -2.37 0.08
C LEU A 35 10.21 -2.12 -0.29
N ALA A 36 9.30 -3.00 0.13
CA ALA A 36 7.86 -2.84 -0.13
C ALA A 36 7.31 -1.55 0.48
N GLY A 37 7.73 -1.20 1.72
CA GLY A 37 7.37 0.06 2.37
C GLY A 37 7.86 1.29 1.60
N ALA A 38 9.10 1.28 1.13
CA ALA A 38 9.68 2.37 0.33
C ALA A 38 8.95 2.54 -1.01
N LEU A 39 8.63 1.43 -1.69
CA LEU A 39 7.88 1.44 -2.96
C LEU A 39 6.45 1.93 -2.75
N ALA A 40 5.78 1.52 -1.66
CA ALA A 40 4.45 2.00 -1.30
C ALA A 40 4.45 3.52 -1.06
N ALA A 41 5.39 4.03 -0.27
CA ALA A 41 5.55 5.48 -0.05
C ALA A 41 5.71 6.24 -1.37
N THR A 42 6.53 5.74 -2.28
CA THR A 42 6.71 6.35 -3.61
C THR A 42 5.43 6.32 -4.44
N CYS A 43 4.66 5.24 -4.35
CA CYS A 43 3.38 5.11 -5.05
C CYS A 43 2.38 6.17 -4.55
N PHE A 44 2.27 6.37 -3.24
CA PHE A 44 1.39 7.39 -2.66
C PHE A 44 1.85 8.82 -3.00
N ILE A 45 3.14 9.11 -2.92
CA ILE A 45 3.70 10.42 -3.30
C ILE A 45 3.39 10.72 -4.77
N LYS A 46 3.58 9.73 -5.66
CA LYS A 46 3.24 9.86 -7.07
C LYS A 46 1.75 10.11 -7.29
N ALA A 47 0.89 9.31 -6.66
CA ALA A 47 -0.56 9.45 -6.80
C ALA A 47 -1.04 10.82 -6.32
N PHE A 48 -0.60 11.25 -5.14
CA PHE A 48 -0.94 12.54 -4.58
C PHE A 48 -0.39 13.69 -5.42
N GLY A 49 0.89 13.66 -5.77
CA GLY A 49 1.55 14.73 -6.51
C GLY A 49 0.95 14.96 -7.90
N ILE A 50 0.57 13.89 -8.59
CA ILE A 50 -0.01 14.03 -9.94
C ILE A 50 -1.49 14.40 -9.88
N SER A 51 -2.26 13.80 -8.96
CA SER A 51 -3.70 14.01 -8.92
C SER A 51 -4.09 15.36 -8.32
N PHE A 52 -3.34 15.84 -7.32
CA PHE A 52 -3.74 17.04 -6.55
C PHE A 52 -2.83 18.26 -6.76
N LEU A 53 -1.55 18.05 -7.11
CA LEU A 53 -0.59 19.17 -7.25
C LEU A 53 -0.25 19.52 -8.70
N ALA A 54 -0.57 18.66 -9.67
CA ALA A 54 -0.30 18.93 -11.08
C ALA A 54 -1.39 19.78 -11.73
N LEU A 55 -1.01 20.50 -12.79
CA LEU A 55 -1.97 21.22 -13.61
C LEU A 55 -2.91 20.24 -14.35
N PRO A 56 -4.21 20.58 -14.48
CA PRO A 56 -5.18 19.73 -15.19
C PRO A 56 -4.80 19.58 -16.66
N ARG A 57 -4.77 18.34 -17.17
CA ARG A 57 -4.37 18.00 -18.54
C ARG A 57 -5.54 17.71 -19.47
N SER A 58 -6.74 17.55 -18.91
CA SER A 58 -7.96 17.33 -19.68
C SER A 58 -9.03 18.34 -19.28
N ASP A 59 -9.98 18.58 -20.17
CA ASP A 59 -11.10 19.48 -19.90
C ASP A 59 -11.99 18.95 -18.79
N HIS A 60 -12.09 17.63 -18.63
CA HIS A 60 -12.78 17.01 -17.50
C HIS A 60 -12.10 17.32 -16.17
N ALA A 61 -10.78 17.22 -16.11
CA ALA A 61 -10.03 17.55 -14.91
C ALA A 61 -10.12 19.05 -14.55
N ARG A 62 -10.18 19.93 -15.57
CA ARG A 62 -10.36 21.38 -15.37
C ARG A 62 -11.72 21.73 -14.81
N LYS A 63 -12.76 20.97 -15.18
CA LYS A 63 -14.14 21.16 -14.74
C LYS A 63 -14.47 20.35 -13.48
N ALA A 64 -13.52 19.66 -12.88
CA ALA A 64 -13.72 18.87 -11.67
C ALA A 64 -14.26 19.76 -10.55
N LYS A 65 -15.27 19.25 -9.87
CA LYS A 65 -15.90 19.88 -8.71
C LYS A 65 -15.67 19.02 -7.49
N GLU A 66 -15.78 19.64 -6.33
CA GLU A 66 -15.69 18.95 -5.06
C GLU A 66 -16.84 17.95 -4.90
N VAL A 67 -16.56 16.86 -4.22
CA VAL A 67 -17.55 15.79 -3.98
C VAL A 67 -18.61 16.23 -2.97
N PRO A 68 -19.80 15.57 -2.95
CA PRO A 68 -20.86 15.88 -1.98
C PRO A 68 -20.37 15.75 -0.54
N LEU A 69 -20.92 16.57 0.35
CA LEU A 69 -20.54 16.63 1.77
C LEU A 69 -20.58 15.25 2.46
N ILE A 70 -21.56 14.40 2.11
CA ILE A 70 -21.66 13.05 2.66
C ILE A 70 -20.43 12.20 2.36
N MET A 71 -19.87 12.30 1.15
CA MET A 71 -18.64 11.60 0.80
C MET A 71 -17.44 12.16 1.55
N LEU A 72 -17.35 13.50 1.72
CA LEU A 72 -16.29 14.13 2.51
C LEU A 72 -16.34 13.67 3.98
N VAL A 73 -17.52 13.61 4.57
CA VAL A 73 -17.71 13.12 5.94
C VAL A 73 -17.29 11.66 6.06
N SER A 74 -17.67 10.81 5.12
CA SER A 74 -17.30 9.39 5.11
C SER A 74 -15.78 9.20 5.00
N MET A 75 -15.13 9.92 4.09
CA MET A 75 -13.66 9.90 3.97
C MET A 75 -12.98 10.46 5.22
N GLY A 76 -13.51 11.54 5.79
CA GLY A 76 -13.02 12.13 7.02
C GLY A 76 -13.12 11.18 8.22
N LEU A 77 -14.21 10.44 8.31
CA LEU A 77 -14.40 9.42 9.36
C LEU A 77 -13.36 8.29 9.21
N LEU A 78 -13.16 7.78 8.01
CA LEU A 78 -12.14 6.75 7.78
C LEU A 78 -10.73 7.26 8.07
N ALA A 79 -10.41 8.47 7.65
CA ALA A 79 -9.13 9.10 7.93
C ALA A 79 -8.91 9.28 9.46
N SER A 80 -9.95 9.71 10.19
CA SER A 80 -9.88 9.86 11.64
C SER A 80 -9.69 8.50 12.35
N MET A 81 -10.32 7.43 11.86
CA MET A 81 -10.09 6.07 12.35
C MET A 81 -8.64 5.62 12.12
N CYS A 82 -8.05 5.90 10.95
CA CYS A 82 -6.64 5.59 10.69
C CYS A 82 -5.71 6.32 11.66
N VAL A 83 -5.96 7.61 11.92
CA VAL A 83 -5.20 8.39 12.89
C VAL A 83 -5.38 7.83 14.31
N PHE A 84 -6.60 7.50 14.69
CA PHE A 84 -6.91 6.91 15.99
C PHE A 84 -6.17 5.58 16.20
N MET A 85 -6.21 4.68 15.22
CA MET A 85 -5.48 3.41 15.26
C MET A 85 -3.96 3.60 15.39
N GLY A 86 -3.42 4.63 14.73
CA GLY A 86 -2.00 4.96 14.81
C GLY A 86 -1.58 5.53 16.16
N LEU A 87 -2.41 6.38 16.77
CA LEU A 87 -2.11 7.05 18.04
C LEU A 87 -2.42 6.20 19.29
N PHE A 88 -3.40 5.29 19.19
CA PHE A 88 -3.84 4.47 20.32
C PHE A 88 -3.71 2.95 20.06
N PRO A 89 -2.55 2.45 19.64
CA PRO A 89 -2.37 1.04 19.31
C PRO A 89 -2.61 0.12 20.52
N ALA A 90 -2.27 0.57 21.72
CA ALA A 90 -2.46 -0.19 22.95
C ALA A 90 -3.93 -0.55 23.21
N ARG A 91 -4.87 0.36 22.95
CA ARG A 91 -6.31 0.07 23.11
C ARG A 91 -6.80 -0.99 22.14
N ILE A 92 -6.33 -0.93 20.90
CA ILE A 92 -6.68 -1.90 19.88
C ILE A 92 -6.13 -3.28 20.23
N MET A 93 -4.87 -3.33 20.71
CA MET A 93 -4.26 -4.58 21.17
C MET A 93 -5.01 -5.19 22.36
N THR A 94 -5.58 -4.39 23.27
CA THR A 94 -6.42 -4.89 24.35
C THR A 94 -7.66 -5.60 23.83
N VAL A 95 -8.34 -5.00 22.86
CA VAL A 95 -9.53 -5.60 22.22
C VAL A 95 -9.17 -6.90 21.50
N ILE A 96 -8.09 -6.90 20.72
CA ILE A 96 -7.60 -8.11 20.03
C ILE A 96 -7.25 -9.21 21.03
N ASN A 97 -6.61 -8.85 22.14
CA ASN A 97 -6.26 -9.82 23.17
C ASN A 97 -7.49 -10.45 23.86
N GLN A 98 -8.56 -9.67 24.08
CA GLN A 98 -9.82 -10.22 24.59
C GLN A 98 -10.39 -11.28 23.64
N VAL A 99 -10.40 -10.99 22.33
CA VAL A 99 -10.85 -11.96 21.31
C VAL A 99 -9.96 -13.21 21.33
N ASN A 100 -8.65 -13.05 21.36
CA ASN A 100 -7.72 -14.18 21.40
C ASN A 100 -7.87 -15.02 22.67
N THR A 101 -8.09 -14.38 23.82
CA THR A 101 -8.32 -15.10 25.09
C THR A 101 -9.61 -15.94 25.02
N HIS A 102 -10.64 -15.43 24.39
CA HIS A 102 -11.89 -16.18 24.19
C HIS A 102 -11.73 -17.35 23.20
N LEU A 103 -10.91 -17.19 22.14
CA LEU A 103 -10.74 -18.22 21.11
C LEU A 103 -9.70 -19.27 21.46
N LEU A 104 -8.58 -18.88 22.07
CA LEU A 104 -7.41 -19.73 22.30
C LEU A 104 -7.20 -20.09 23.77
N GLY A 105 -7.97 -19.52 24.69
CA GLY A 105 -7.81 -19.73 26.15
C GLY A 105 -6.51 -19.16 26.71
N THR A 106 -5.66 -18.52 25.92
CA THR A 106 -4.36 -17.97 26.31
C THR A 106 -4.31 -16.48 26.08
N SER A 107 -3.82 -15.73 27.07
CA SER A 107 -3.60 -14.29 26.94
C SER A 107 -2.19 -14.04 26.38
N ILE A 108 -2.13 -13.42 25.21
CA ILE A 108 -0.85 -12.99 24.60
C ILE A 108 -0.28 -11.79 25.35
N MET A 109 -1.12 -11.10 26.13
CA MET A 109 -0.80 -9.83 26.75
C MET A 109 -0.03 -9.93 28.06
N GLN A 110 0.13 -11.14 28.63
CA GLN A 110 0.94 -11.34 29.87
C GLN A 110 2.40 -10.89 29.67
N ASN A 111 2.90 -10.91 28.42
CA ASN A 111 4.26 -10.49 28.09
C ASN A 111 4.37 -9.02 27.61
N ILE A 112 3.23 -8.33 27.45
CA ILE A 112 3.20 -6.93 26.95
C ILE A 112 2.84 -5.94 28.07
N THR A 113 2.89 -6.36 29.32
CA THR A 113 2.31 -5.71 30.50
C THR A 113 3.08 -4.51 31.08
N SER A 114 3.72 -3.69 30.29
CA SER A 114 4.01 -2.36 30.79
C SER A 114 3.41 -1.33 29.86
N TYR A 115 2.14 -1.01 30.16
CA TYR A 115 1.46 0.14 29.62
C TYR A 115 2.05 1.43 30.17
N ASP A 116 3.22 1.78 29.73
CA ASP A 116 3.58 3.16 29.81
C ASP A 116 2.90 3.89 28.65
N TRP A 117 2.20 4.96 28.94
CA TRP A 117 1.39 5.71 27.98
C TRP A 117 2.17 6.11 26.71
N LEU A 118 3.48 6.19 26.82
CA LEU A 118 4.41 6.57 25.75
C LEU A 118 5.17 5.41 25.11
N GLN A 119 5.24 4.24 25.74
CA GLN A 119 6.14 3.17 25.29
C GLN A 119 5.38 1.88 25.00
N THR A 120 5.61 1.32 23.82
CA THR A 120 5.20 -0.04 23.48
C THR A 120 6.43 -0.93 23.66
N LYS A 121 6.50 -1.66 24.78
CA LYS A 121 7.62 -2.58 25.03
C LYS A 121 7.64 -3.68 23.98
N SER A 122 8.84 -4.07 23.60
CA SER A 122 9.05 -5.25 22.79
C SER A 122 8.63 -6.51 23.57
N ILE A 123 8.13 -7.52 22.86
CA ILE A 123 7.79 -8.84 23.43
C ILE A 123 9.04 -9.50 24.05
N HIS A 124 10.22 -9.16 23.57
CA HIS A 124 11.49 -9.63 24.09
C HIS A 124 12.33 -8.48 24.65
N THR A 125 12.90 -8.69 25.85
CA THR A 125 13.72 -7.72 26.59
C THR A 125 15.01 -7.29 25.88
N ASN A 126 15.41 -7.99 24.83
CA ASN A 126 16.65 -7.74 24.08
C ASN A 126 16.49 -6.80 22.89
N PHE A 127 15.29 -6.33 22.60
CA PHE A 127 15.04 -5.42 21.46
C PHE A 127 14.76 -3.99 21.93
N THR A 128 15.23 -3.05 21.13
CA THR A 128 15.04 -1.62 21.34
C THR A 128 13.55 -1.27 21.45
N GLU A 129 13.18 -0.55 22.48
CA GLU A 129 11.83 -0.04 22.66
C GLU A 129 11.57 1.08 21.64
N LEU A 130 10.67 0.87 20.71
CA LEU A 130 10.19 1.89 19.79
C LEU A 130 8.82 2.37 20.25
N SER A 131 8.71 3.64 20.49
CA SER A 131 7.45 4.25 20.89
C SER A 131 6.86 5.02 19.70
N PRO A 132 5.82 4.47 19.03
CA PRO A 132 5.16 5.15 17.93
C PRO A 132 4.61 6.52 18.32
N LYS A 133 4.20 6.67 19.58
CA LYS A 133 3.67 7.93 20.10
C LYS A 133 4.76 8.97 20.26
N SER A 134 5.91 8.61 20.82
CA SER A 134 7.02 9.55 20.97
C SER A 134 7.54 9.99 19.60
N ALA A 135 7.61 9.09 18.61
CA ALA A 135 7.95 9.43 17.24
C ALA A 135 6.93 10.39 16.61
N SER A 136 5.63 10.15 16.82
CA SER A 136 4.57 11.03 16.33
C SER A 136 4.59 12.40 17.01
N VAL A 137 4.76 12.45 18.34
CA VAL A 137 4.87 13.69 19.12
C VAL A 137 6.11 14.48 18.68
N PHE A 138 7.25 13.80 18.53
CA PHE A 138 8.47 14.43 18.04
C PHE A 138 8.31 15.00 16.62
N GLY A 139 7.65 14.24 15.73
CA GLY A 139 7.31 14.70 14.38
C GLY A 139 6.41 15.94 14.39
N LEU A 140 5.38 15.96 15.24
CA LEU A 140 4.50 17.11 15.40
C LEU A 140 5.24 18.34 15.99
N ILE A 141 6.12 18.14 16.96
CA ILE A 141 6.97 19.21 17.51
C ILE A 141 7.89 19.77 16.43
N LEU A 142 8.56 18.93 15.64
CA LEU A 142 9.39 19.36 14.52
C LEU A 142 8.59 20.16 13.51
N LEU A 143 7.39 19.71 13.18
CA LEU A 143 6.50 20.38 12.23
C LEU A 143 6.04 21.74 12.78
N ALA A 144 5.69 21.81 14.07
CA ALA A 144 5.32 23.05 14.75
C ALA A 144 6.50 24.04 14.82
N ILE A 145 7.71 23.55 15.12
CA ILE A 145 8.93 24.39 15.12
C ILE A 145 9.19 24.92 13.71
N THR A 146 9.14 24.06 12.70
CA THR A 146 9.34 24.47 11.29
C THR A 146 8.33 25.53 10.88
N PHE A 147 7.06 25.33 11.20
CA PHE A 147 6.00 26.29 10.91
C PHE A 147 6.21 27.60 11.68
N GLY A 148 6.58 27.53 12.96
CA GLY A 148 6.89 28.68 13.80
C GLY A 148 8.08 29.49 13.25
N VAL A 149 9.15 28.84 12.87
CA VAL A 149 10.33 29.49 12.25
C VAL A 149 9.94 30.18 10.94
N LEU A 150 9.15 29.50 10.08
CA LEU A 150 8.69 30.08 8.82
C LEU A 150 7.79 31.31 9.04
N THR A 151 6.94 31.29 10.06
CA THR A 151 6.07 32.46 10.37
C THR A 151 6.85 33.65 10.94
N ILE A 152 7.89 33.36 11.74
CA ILE A 152 8.77 34.42 12.31
C ILE A 152 9.65 35.02 11.21
N LEU A 153 10.24 34.19 10.33
CA LEU A 153 11.10 34.68 9.26
C LEU A 153 10.35 35.35 8.11
N ARG A 154 9.05 35.14 8.00
CA ARG A 154 8.17 35.83 7.04
C ARG A 154 6.97 36.46 7.74
N PRO A 155 7.15 37.56 8.48
CA PRO A 155 6.04 38.32 9.02
C PRO A 155 5.24 38.94 7.87
N GLY A 156 4.02 38.46 7.71
CA GLY A 156 3.12 38.89 6.64
C GLY A 156 3.02 37.83 5.53
N PHE A 157 2.20 36.82 5.78
CA PHE A 157 1.71 35.88 4.75
C PHE A 157 0.74 36.62 3.81
N THR A 158 1.20 37.62 3.11
CA THR A 158 0.47 38.16 1.98
C THR A 158 0.66 37.16 0.84
N LYS A 159 -0.40 36.41 0.58
CA LYS A 159 -0.46 35.45 -0.54
C LYS A 159 -0.30 36.24 -1.83
N LYS A 160 0.94 36.35 -2.31
CA LYS A 160 1.22 36.95 -3.60
C LYS A 160 0.92 35.86 -4.65
N ILE A 161 -0.14 36.05 -5.39
CA ILE A 161 -0.49 35.18 -6.53
C ILE A 161 0.19 35.78 -7.75
N TYR A 162 1.23 35.12 -8.24
CA TYR A 162 1.89 35.43 -9.48
C TYR A 162 1.79 34.26 -10.43
N GLU A 163 1.82 34.52 -11.73
CA GLU A 163 1.97 33.47 -12.71
C GLU A 163 3.33 32.78 -12.53
N THR A 164 3.35 31.46 -12.73
CA THR A 164 4.59 30.70 -12.65
C THR A 164 5.56 31.18 -13.71
N TRP A 165 6.79 31.49 -13.33
CA TRP A 165 7.83 31.88 -14.28
C TRP A 165 8.14 30.73 -15.24
N THR A 166 7.91 30.94 -16.54
CA THR A 166 8.08 29.96 -17.62
C THR A 166 8.93 30.49 -18.75
N CYS A 167 9.85 31.44 -18.46
CA CYS A 167 10.73 32.06 -19.46
C CYS A 167 9.99 32.73 -20.63
N GLY A 168 8.85 33.37 -20.36
CA GLY A 168 8.08 34.11 -21.38
C GLY A 168 7.07 33.28 -22.16
N ILE A 169 6.94 31.99 -21.84
CA ILE A 169 5.91 31.12 -22.44
C ILE A 169 4.77 30.96 -21.41
N SER A 170 3.52 30.97 -21.87
CA SER A 170 2.39 30.70 -20.95
C SER A 170 2.50 29.32 -20.31
N PRO A 171 2.22 29.19 -18.98
CA PRO A 171 2.33 27.91 -18.29
C PRO A 171 1.36 26.89 -18.88
N GLU A 172 1.91 25.85 -19.51
CA GLU A 172 1.16 24.72 -20.06
C GLU A 172 1.27 23.50 -19.13
N PRO A 173 0.27 22.60 -19.12
CA PRO A 173 0.32 21.34 -18.37
C PRO A 173 1.52 20.45 -18.72
N ARG A 174 2.17 20.70 -19.87
CA ARG A 174 3.38 19.98 -20.32
C ARG A 174 4.60 20.24 -19.43
N PHE A 175 4.68 21.39 -18.76
CA PHE A 175 5.78 21.73 -17.87
C PHE A 175 5.71 21.00 -16.51
N GLY A 176 4.55 20.44 -16.16
CA GLY A 176 4.37 19.66 -14.93
C GLY A 176 4.96 18.26 -15.04
N TYR A 177 5.40 17.72 -13.90
CA TYR A 177 5.86 16.34 -13.81
C TYR A 177 4.76 15.35 -14.22
N THR A 178 5.15 14.31 -14.96
CA THR A 178 4.24 13.24 -15.36
C THR A 178 4.41 12.03 -14.43
N ALA A 179 3.44 11.11 -14.46
CA ALA A 179 3.56 9.82 -13.79
C ALA A 179 4.82 9.06 -14.22
N THR A 180 5.24 9.23 -15.47
CA THR A 180 6.45 8.63 -16.02
C THR A 180 7.72 9.18 -15.38
N ALA A 181 7.77 10.48 -15.03
CA ALA A 181 8.91 11.08 -14.36
C ALA A 181 9.19 10.44 -13.00
N PHE A 182 8.14 10.20 -12.20
CA PHE A 182 8.26 9.53 -10.90
C PHE A 182 8.66 8.06 -11.02
N THR A 183 8.23 7.37 -12.09
CA THR A 183 8.53 5.94 -12.27
C THR A 183 9.84 5.67 -12.99
N LYS A 184 10.43 6.68 -13.65
CA LYS A 184 11.64 6.51 -14.43
C LYS A 184 12.84 5.98 -13.62
N PRO A 185 13.15 6.49 -12.41
CA PRO A 185 14.23 5.95 -11.58
C PRO A 185 14.03 4.46 -11.27
N PHE A 186 12.82 4.06 -10.91
CA PHE A 186 12.52 2.66 -10.62
C PHE A 186 12.64 1.76 -11.85
N LYS A 187 12.20 2.26 -13.03
CA LYS A 187 12.40 1.54 -14.30
C LYS A 187 13.86 1.33 -14.63
N VAL A 188 14.75 2.24 -14.24
CA VAL A 188 16.19 2.11 -14.44
C VAL A 188 16.80 1.12 -13.44
N ILE A 189 16.51 1.30 -12.15
CA ILE A 189 17.02 0.44 -11.08
C ILE A 189 16.59 -1.02 -11.28
N PHE A 190 15.32 -1.24 -11.60
CA PHE A 190 14.75 -2.56 -11.79
C PHE A 190 14.64 -2.97 -13.27
N SER A 191 15.48 -2.40 -14.14
CA SER A 191 15.43 -2.67 -15.59
C SER A 191 15.61 -4.15 -15.94
N ASN A 192 16.48 -4.85 -15.21
CA ASN A 192 16.70 -6.29 -15.39
C ASN A 192 15.46 -7.13 -15.04
N LEU A 193 14.65 -6.67 -14.08
CA LEU A 193 13.42 -7.33 -13.67
C LEU A 193 12.28 -7.01 -14.63
N TYR A 194 12.05 -5.72 -14.90
CA TYR A 194 10.90 -5.25 -15.69
C TYR A 194 11.11 -5.39 -17.20
N ARG A 195 12.35 -5.48 -17.67
CA ARG A 195 12.72 -5.61 -19.10
C ARG A 195 11.86 -4.72 -20.01
N PRO A 196 11.92 -3.38 -19.83
CA PRO A 196 11.07 -2.47 -20.58
C PRO A 196 11.39 -2.55 -22.08
N ARG A 197 10.40 -2.84 -22.88
CA ARG A 197 10.49 -2.75 -24.35
C ARG A 197 10.14 -1.33 -24.76
N ARG A 198 10.95 -0.76 -25.66
CA ARG A 198 10.75 0.59 -26.20
C ARG A 198 10.75 0.48 -27.70
N GLU A 199 9.65 0.87 -28.31
CA GLU A 199 9.53 0.96 -29.77
C GLU A 199 9.31 2.42 -30.13
N ILE A 200 10.21 2.96 -30.96
CA ILE A 200 10.10 4.31 -31.49
C ILE A 200 9.87 4.16 -32.99
N SER A 201 8.68 4.51 -33.46
CA SER A 201 8.37 4.58 -34.87
C SER A 201 8.32 6.04 -35.31
N THR A 202 9.13 6.39 -36.28
CA THR A 202 9.21 7.74 -36.84
C THR A 202 8.64 7.72 -38.24
N THR A 203 7.62 8.51 -38.49
CA THR A 203 7.11 8.71 -39.86
C THR A 203 7.64 10.04 -40.41
N TYR A 204 8.09 10.03 -41.65
CA TYR A 204 8.67 11.19 -42.30
C TYR A 204 7.70 11.75 -43.37
N ALA A 205 7.60 13.07 -43.49
CA ALA A 205 6.81 13.73 -44.54
C ALA A 205 7.60 13.77 -45.84
N VAL A 206 8.92 14.00 -45.76
CA VAL A 206 9.87 13.89 -46.86
C VAL A 206 11.01 12.98 -46.37
N PRO A 207 11.51 12.05 -47.21
CA PRO A 207 12.50 11.06 -46.76
C PRO A 207 13.67 11.70 -46.04
N LYS A 208 13.91 11.24 -44.82
CA LYS A 208 15.05 11.52 -43.90
C LYS A 208 15.16 12.90 -43.26
N TYR A 209 14.45 13.94 -43.75
CA TYR A 209 14.71 15.30 -43.24
C TYR A 209 13.57 15.91 -42.43
N PHE A 210 12.32 15.58 -42.75
CA PHE A 210 11.18 16.16 -42.06
C PHE A 210 10.35 15.10 -41.35
N VAL A 211 10.41 15.10 -40.03
CA VAL A 211 9.63 14.17 -39.16
C VAL A 211 8.18 14.65 -39.13
N LYS A 212 7.26 13.82 -39.60
CA LYS A 212 5.80 14.07 -39.54
C LYS A 212 5.22 13.70 -38.18
N SER A 213 5.59 12.52 -37.65
CA SER A 213 5.21 12.10 -36.31
C SER A 213 6.22 11.14 -35.73
N ILE A 214 6.37 11.18 -34.42
CA ILE A 214 7.13 10.21 -33.64
C ILE A 214 6.15 9.53 -32.70
N THR A 215 5.97 8.23 -32.85
CA THR A 215 5.16 7.42 -31.94
C THR A 215 6.09 6.64 -31.02
N TYR A 216 5.91 6.83 -29.75
CA TYR A 216 6.65 6.14 -28.71
C TYR A 216 5.72 5.14 -28.01
N ILE A 217 6.05 3.87 -28.10
CA ILE A 217 5.36 2.79 -27.38
C ILE A 217 6.34 2.23 -26.36
N GLY A 218 5.99 2.36 -25.10
CA GLY A 218 6.77 1.82 -24.00
C GLY A 218 5.95 0.80 -23.23
N GLU A 219 6.29 -0.47 -23.36
CA GLU A 219 5.61 -1.57 -22.67
C GLU A 219 6.52 -2.18 -21.61
N ILE A 220 5.92 -2.52 -20.50
CA ILE A 220 6.55 -3.32 -19.43
C ILE A 220 5.81 -4.63 -19.39
N THR A 221 6.56 -5.75 -19.50
CA THR A 221 5.95 -7.07 -19.35
C THR A 221 5.43 -7.20 -17.91
N PRO A 222 4.14 -7.38 -17.68
CA PRO A 222 3.57 -7.54 -16.36
C PRO A 222 3.94 -8.94 -15.81
N ILE A 223 5.10 -9.03 -15.17
CA ILE A 223 5.71 -10.30 -14.73
C ILE A 223 4.79 -11.02 -13.76
N PHE A 224 4.24 -10.32 -12.78
CA PHE A 224 3.34 -10.91 -11.79
C PHE A 224 2.04 -11.42 -12.41
N GLU A 225 1.44 -10.68 -13.36
CA GLU A 225 0.26 -11.15 -14.08
C GLU A 225 0.57 -12.37 -14.91
N LYS A 226 1.65 -12.32 -15.70
CA LYS A 226 1.98 -13.38 -16.65
C LYS A 226 2.42 -14.69 -15.97
N TYR A 227 3.25 -14.61 -14.93
CA TYR A 227 3.87 -15.79 -14.33
C TYR A 227 3.23 -16.24 -13.03
N PHE A 228 2.45 -15.38 -12.38
CA PHE A 228 1.86 -15.67 -11.08
C PHE A 228 0.31 -15.63 -11.12
N TYR A 229 -0.28 -14.49 -11.42
CA TYR A 229 -1.75 -14.35 -11.33
C TYR A 229 -2.49 -15.13 -12.42
N ASN A 230 -2.06 -15.06 -13.68
CA ASN A 230 -2.76 -15.73 -14.76
C ASN A 230 -2.73 -17.27 -14.63
N PRO A 231 -1.60 -17.93 -14.29
CA PRO A 231 -1.59 -19.37 -14.04
C PRO A 231 -2.49 -19.78 -12.88
N ILE A 232 -2.42 -19.04 -11.74
CA ILE A 232 -3.25 -19.31 -10.57
C ILE A 232 -4.72 -19.10 -10.89
N SER A 233 -5.07 -17.99 -11.51
CA SER A 233 -6.45 -17.68 -11.90
C SER A 233 -7.00 -18.74 -12.86
N SER A 234 -6.23 -19.13 -13.86
CA SER A 234 -6.62 -20.19 -14.79
C SER A 234 -6.84 -21.53 -14.10
N TYR A 235 -5.96 -21.87 -13.15
CA TYR A 235 -6.08 -23.09 -12.36
C TYR A 235 -7.35 -23.08 -11.50
N VAL A 236 -7.60 -21.97 -10.77
CA VAL A 236 -8.80 -21.80 -9.95
C VAL A 236 -10.07 -21.82 -10.79
N LEU A 237 -10.07 -21.16 -11.96
CA LEU A 237 -11.21 -21.18 -12.88
C LEU A 237 -11.47 -22.58 -13.43
N ASN A 238 -10.44 -23.33 -13.74
CA ASN A 238 -10.58 -24.72 -14.20
C ASN A 238 -11.17 -25.62 -13.10
N ILE A 239 -10.72 -25.45 -11.86
CA ILE A 239 -11.32 -26.18 -10.73
C ILE A 239 -12.77 -25.73 -10.51
N SER A 240 -13.02 -24.44 -10.50
CA SER A 240 -14.36 -23.87 -10.35
C SER A 240 -15.34 -24.40 -11.39
N ASN A 241 -14.91 -24.46 -12.64
CA ASN A 241 -15.73 -25.04 -13.72
C ASN A 241 -16.02 -26.54 -13.51
N LYS A 242 -15.07 -27.30 -12.96
CA LYS A 242 -15.30 -28.70 -12.59
C LYS A 242 -16.27 -28.83 -11.41
N VAL A 243 -16.10 -28.00 -10.38
CA VAL A 243 -16.94 -28.01 -9.19
C VAL A 243 -18.35 -27.50 -9.50
N ARG A 244 -18.51 -26.65 -10.51
CA ARG A 244 -19.82 -26.16 -10.96
C ARG A 244 -20.79 -27.30 -11.31
N TRP A 245 -20.29 -28.46 -11.69
CA TRP A 245 -21.10 -29.65 -11.92
C TRP A 245 -21.89 -30.10 -10.66
N VAL A 246 -21.34 -29.85 -9.46
CA VAL A 246 -22.00 -30.16 -8.19
C VAL A 246 -23.20 -29.22 -7.94
N HIS A 247 -23.18 -28.03 -8.55
CA HIS A 247 -24.20 -26.99 -8.37
C HIS A 247 -25.23 -27.06 -9.52
N THR A 248 -26.03 -28.13 -9.52
CA THR A 248 -26.98 -28.47 -10.60
C THR A 248 -28.23 -27.60 -10.63
N GLY A 249 -28.51 -26.82 -9.57
CA GLY A 249 -29.74 -26.02 -9.43
C GLY A 249 -30.99 -26.86 -9.11
N SER A 250 -30.89 -28.18 -9.02
CA SER A 250 -31.99 -29.06 -8.67
C SER A 250 -32.15 -29.25 -7.16
N ILE A 251 -33.34 -28.95 -6.60
CA ILE A 251 -33.60 -29.10 -5.17
C ILE A 251 -33.40 -30.55 -4.72
N HIS A 252 -33.77 -31.51 -5.56
CA HIS A 252 -33.64 -32.95 -5.25
C HIS A 252 -32.17 -33.35 -5.03
N VAL A 253 -31.25 -32.79 -5.81
CA VAL A 253 -29.81 -33.07 -5.67
C VAL A 253 -29.27 -32.48 -4.38
N TYR A 254 -29.71 -31.30 -3.99
CA TYR A 254 -29.30 -30.70 -2.71
C TYR A 254 -29.84 -31.46 -1.51
N LEU A 255 -31.08 -31.95 -1.58
CA LEU A 255 -31.61 -32.82 -0.55
C LEU A 255 -30.86 -34.14 -0.45
N ALA A 256 -30.46 -34.71 -1.59
CA ALA A 256 -29.60 -35.91 -1.61
C ALA A 256 -28.25 -35.65 -0.95
N TYR A 257 -27.63 -34.50 -1.16
CA TYR A 257 -26.36 -34.14 -0.48
C TYR A 257 -26.53 -34.04 1.03
N ILE A 258 -27.60 -33.40 1.50
CA ILE A 258 -27.90 -33.32 2.94
C ILE A 258 -28.11 -34.73 3.52
N PHE A 259 -28.85 -35.59 2.84
CA PHE A 259 -29.09 -36.96 3.28
C PHE A 259 -27.82 -37.80 3.34
N ILE A 260 -26.96 -37.70 2.31
CA ILE A 260 -25.67 -38.41 2.26
C ILE A 260 -24.74 -37.91 3.39
N THR A 261 -24.68 -36.60 3.64
CA THR A 261 -23.87 -36.05 4.73
C THR A 261 -24.39 -36.48 6.10
N LEU A 262 -25.68 -36.57 6.30
CA LEU A 262 -26.30 -37.08 7.53
C LEU A 262 -25.93 -38.55 7.76
N ILE A 263 -26.05 -39.40 6.76
CA ILE A 263 -25.65 -40.82 6.84
C ILE A 263 -24.16 -40.95 7.18
N PHE A 264 -23.32 -40.13 6.51
CA PHE A 264 -21.89 -40.13 6.77
C PHE A 264 -21.57 -39.74 8.21
N LEU A 265 -22.21 -38.70 8.74
CA LEU A 265 -22.05 -38.27 10.13
C LEU A 265 -22.49 -39.34 11.13
N ILE A 266 -23.62 -40.02 10.88
CA ILE A 266 -24.11 -41.10 11.76
C ILE A 266 -23.11 -42.29 11.81
N ILE A 267 -22.48 -42.60 10.69
CA ILE A 267 -21.53 -43.73 10.61
C ILE A 267 -20.18 -43.36 11.26
N PHE A 268 -19.69 -42.14 11.06
CA PHE A 268 -18.34 -41.74 11.45
C PHE A 268 -18.22 -40.97 12.78
N ILE A 269 -19.30 -40.37 13.29
CA ILE A 269 -19.32 -39.77 14.62
C ILE A 269 -19.88 -40.80 15.60
N LYS A 270 -18.93 -41.49 16.21
CA LYS A 270 -19.17 -42.41 17.31
C LYS A 270 -18.79 -41.71 18.61
#